data_79e9a5c628cb67707a63c25441ca655a
#
_entry.id   79e9a5c628cb67707a63c25441ca655a
#
_cell.length_a   1.000
_cell.length_b   1.000
_cell.length_c   1.000
_cell.angle_alpha   90.00
_cell.angle_beta   90.00
_cell.angle_gamma   90.00
#
_symmetry.space_group_name_H-M   'P 1'
#
loop_
_entity.id
_entity.type
_entity.pdbx_description
1 polymer ?
#
loop_
_entity_poly.entity_id
_entity_poly.type
_entity_poly.pdbx_seq_one_letter_code
_entity_poly.pdbx_strand_id
1 'polypeptide(L)'
;RSEDGGATWGQEIAVGPGMHGGGVTVDETSGDILVFMHPEHPPKEGLYAARTMFRSTDDGKTWEKEEADFSEDVRGNIPSLHFHEHGITLHQGPHAGRLLRPARVYIPMGGYNTAIFSDDHGKTWQNSEPFPLDGTGEGAVVERTDGRIYYSSRKHVFGENEPYRNERLYGWSDDGGETWSDLEFSASLPDGPQYRGDERRESCYNGHFGMAGGLTRLPVADKDILIYSNADEKEHARVRMTVWASFDGGQTWPVKRLVFEGPSAYSSLNAGRPDTSGEGWIYLQFEERQGGGQMARFNLPWLLDGTLTDDGSLPRGLDD
;
A
#
# COMPACT_ATOMS: atom_id res chain seq x y z
N ARG A 1 8.30 15.63 10.67
CA ARG A 1 8.69 14.46 11.49
C ARG A 1 8.13 14.64 12.90
N SER A 2 7.77 13.54 13.56
CA SER A 2 7.39 13.48 14.98
C SER A 2 8.44 12.68 15.77
N GLU A 3 8.68 13.05 17.02
CA GLU A 3 9.56 12.34 17.96
C GLU A 3 8.81 11.76 19.17
N ASP A 4 7.51 12.00 19.24
CA ASP A 4 6.60 11.63 20.35
C ASP A 4 5.42 10.76 19.91
N GLY A 5 5.65 9.89 18.91
CA GLY A 5 4.62 8.99 18.39
C GLY A 5 3.45 9.73 17.72
N GLY A 6 3.72 10.86 17.06
CA GLY A 6 2.73 11.62 16.30
C GLY A 6 1.83 12.52 17.16
N ALA A 7 2.17 12.76 18.42
CA ALA A 7 1.43 13.69 19.27
C ALA A 7 1.72 15.15 18.88
N THR A 8 2.97 15.45 18.52
CA THR A 8 3.38 16.73 17.95
C THR A 8 4.22 16.55 16.69
N TRP A 9 4.23 17.56 15.82
CA TRP A 9 4.96 17.55 14.56
C TRP A 9 5.93 18.72 14.48
N GLY A 10 7.17 18.43 14.10
CA GLY A 10 8.20 19.43 13.86
C GLY A 10 8.01 20.18 12.54
N GLN A 11 9.03 20.94 12.17
CA GLN A 11 9.06 21.62 10.87
C GLN A 11 9.06 20.62 9.74
N GLU A 12 8.50 21.03 8.60
CA GLU A 12 8.56 20.31 7.34
C GLU A 12 10.03 20.15 6.90
N ILE A 13 10.35 18.95 6.43
CA ILE A 13 11.66 18.60 5.89
C ILE A 13 11.46 18.26 4.42
N ALA A 14 12.05 19.04 3.53
CA ALA A 14 12.03 18.77 2.10
C ALA A 14 12.93 17.56 1.79
N VAL A 15 12.36 16.52 1.18
CA VAL A 15 13.12 15.36 0.73
C VAL A 15 13.87 15.67 -0.57
N GLY A 16 13.18 16.25 -1.55
CA GLY A 16 13.75 16.62 -2.84
C GLY A 16 12.70 17.08 -3.83
N PRO A 17 13.09 17.53 -5.02
CA PRO A 17 12.14 17.92 -6.05
C PRO A 17 11.45 16.70 -6.64
N GLY A 18 10.15 16.81 -6.86
CA GLY A 18 9.34 15.76 -7.49
C GLY A 18 7.90 15.85 -7.09
N MET A 19 7.08 15.06 -7.75
CA MET A 19 5.67 14.89 -7.46
C MET A 19 5.40 13.41 -7.21
N HIS A 20 4.41 13.12 -6.38
CA HIS A 20 4.02 11.74 -6.10
C HIS A 20 5.23 10.88 -5.73
N GLY A 21 5.97 11.34 -4.74
CA GLY A 21 6.98 10.51 -4.13
C GLY A 21 6.34 9.19 -3.81
N GLY A 22 6.81 8.14 -4.42
CA GLY A 22 6.34 6.80 -4.08
C GLY A 22 6.43 6.60 -2.59
N GLY A 23 5.70 5.64 -2.05
CA GLY A 23 5.70 5.35 -0.63
C GLY A 23 7.11 5.18 -0.06
N VAL A 24 7.24 5.44 1.21
CA VAL A 24 8.49 5.29 1.95
C VAL A 24 8.80 3.81 2.14
N THR A 25 10.05 3.41 1.95
CA THR A 25 10.56 2.09 2.35
C THR A 25 11.60 2.29 3.44
N VAL A 26 11.45 1.59 4.54
CA VAL A 26 12.47 1.57 5.59
C VAL A 26 13.22 0.26 5.50
N ASP A 27 14.53 0.34 5.31
CA ASP A 27 15.42 -0.80 5.50
C ASP A 27 15.63 -1.02 7.01
N GLU A 28 14.91 -1.97 7.56
CA GLU A 28 14.97 -2.24 9.00
C GLU A 28 16.30 -2.88 9.43
N THR A 29 17.14 -3.32 8.49
CA THR A 29 18.46 -3.87 8.77
C THR A 29 19.50 -2.77 8.96
N SER A 30 19.47 -1.72 8.14
CA SER A 30 20.41 -0.59 8.22
C SER A 30 19.84 0.62 8.98
N GLY A 31 18.52 0.76 9.03
CA GLY A 31 17.83 1.96 9.51
C GLY A 31 17.62 3.03 8.43
N ASP A 32 18.06 2.79 7.21
CA ASP A 32 17.92 3.73 6.11
C ASP A 32 16.45 3.91 5.69
N ILE A 33 16.12 5.12 5.28
CA ILE A 33 14.80 5.45 4.74
C ILE A 33 14.94 5.77 3.27
N LEU A 34 14.20 5.08 2.40
CA LEU A 34 14.23 5.22 0.96
C LEU A 34 12.92 5.82 0.46
N VAL A 35 12.99 6.86 -0.38
CA VAL A 35 11.84 7.49 -1.02
C VAL A 35 12.09 7.60 -2.51
N PHE A 36 11.21 7.00 -3.31
CA PHE A 36 11.25 7.17 -4.76
C PHE A 36 10.47 8.41 -5.17
N MET A 37 11.04 9.24 -6.04
CA MET A 37 10.45 10.49 -6.49
C MET A 37 10.25 10.46 -8.00
N HIS A 38 9.05 10.84 -8.44
CA HIS A 38 8.74 11.02 -9.84
C HIS A 38 8.88 12.50 -10.23
N PRO A 39 9.51 12.85 -11.35
CA PRO A 39 9.69 14.24 -11.71
C PRO A 39 8.38 14.97 -12.02
N GLU A 40 7.38 14.28 -12.55
CA GLU A 40 6.08 14.86 -12.92
C GLU A 40 4.95 13.81 -12.95
N HIS A 41 3.71 14.27 -12.80
CA HIS A 41 2.52 13.44 -12.94
C HIS A 41 1.43 14.15 -13.77
N PRO A 42 0.75 13.48 -14.73
CA PRO A 42 1.08 12.13 -15.21
C PRO A 42 2.45 12.13 -15.89
N PRO A 43 3.19 11.01 -15.81
CA PRO A 43 4.48 10.92 -16.47
C PRO A 43 4.32 11.08 -17.98
N LYS A 44 5.22 11.82 -18.62
CA LYS A 44 5.27 11.89 -20.08
C LYS A 44 5.71 10.56 -20.67
N GLU A 45 5.34 10.32 -21.93
CA GLU A 45 5.77 9.15 -22.68
C GLU A 45 7.29 8.97 -22.60
N GLY A 46 7.73 7.78 -22.21
CA GLY A 46 9.15 7.45 -21.95
C GLY A 46 9.68 7.77 -20.55
N LEU A 47 8.89 8.42 -19.68
CA LEU A 47 9.28 8.75 -18.30
C LEU A 47 8.54 7.93 -17.24
N TYR A 48 8.00 6.79 -17.61
CA TYR A 48 7.21 5.95 -16.70
C TYR A 48 8.03 5.32 -15.57
N ALA A 49 9.35 5.23 -15.71
CA ALA A 49 10.24 4.70 -14.68
C ALA A 49 10.83 5.83 -13.83
N ALA A 50 10.41 5.95 -12.59
CA ALA A 50 11.10 6.80 -11.64
C ALA A 50 12.40 6.09 -11.21
N ARG A 51 13.54 6.63 -11.62
CA ARG A 51 14.86 6.12 -11.22
C ARG A 51 15.48 6.92 -10.08
N THR A 52 14.93 8.07 -9.78
CA THR A 52 15.42 8.91 -8.71
C THR A 52 14.91 8.42 -7.36
N MET A 53 15.82 8.15 -6.49
CA MET A 53 15.58 7.77 -5.10
C MET A 53 16.28 8.78 -4.18
N PHE A 54 15.70 9.02 -3.03
CA PHE A 54 16.32 9.76 -1.95
C PHE A 54 16.50 8.82 -0.75
N ARG A 55 17.71 8.84 -0.20
CA ARG A 55 18.06 8.06 0.98
C ARG A 55 18.33 8.99 2.15
N SER A 56 17.82 8.59 3.32
CA SER A 56 18.21 9.18 4.60
C SER A 56 18.82 8.10 5.48
N THR A 57 19.96 8.42 6.09
CA THR A 57 20.68 7.56 7.06
C THR A 57 20.64 8.13 8.48
N ASP A 58 19.81 9.15 8.72
CA ASP A 58 19.72 9.91 9.96
C ASP A 58 18.27 10.15 10.43
N ASP A 59 17.41 9.15 10.27
CA ASP A 59 15.99 9.16 10.63
C ASP A 59 15.17 10.26 9.91
N GLY A 60 15.46 10.52 8.64
CA GLY A 60 14.74 11.48 7.81
C GLY A 60 15.09 12.96 8.09
N LYS A 61 16.21 13.27 8.73
CA LYS A 61 16.63 14.64 8.97
C LYS A 61 17.29 15.26 7.73
N THR A 62 18.12 14.47 7.04
CA THR A 62 18.76 14.86 5.78
C THR A 62 18.56 13.78 4.72
N TRP A 63 18.64 14.17 3.45
CA TRP A 63 18.35 13.31 2.31
C TRP A 63 19.39 13.46 1.22
N GLU A 64 19.90 12.35 0.73
CA GLU A 64 20.81 12.30 -0.40
C GLU A 64 20.12 11.72 -1.63
N LYS A 65 20.33 12.34 -2.79
CA LYS A 65 19.79 11.86 -4.05
C LYS A 65 20.63 10.72 -4.59
N GLU A 66 19.99 9.64 -4.96
CA GLU A 66 20.58 8.49 -5.63
C GLU A 66 19.81 8.17 -6.91
N GLU A 67 20.48 7.54 -7.88
CA GLU A 67 19.82 6.90 -9.01
C GLU A 67 19.71 5.41 -8.73
N ALA A 68 18.49 4.89 -8.75
CA ALA A 68 18.24 3.48 -8.55
C ALA A 68 18.37 2.71 -9.87
N ASP A 69 19.01 1.57 -9.84
CA ASP A 69 19.13 0.68 -10.98
C ASP A 69 18.04 -0.40 -10.91
N PHE A 70 17.25 -0.51 -11.99
CA PHE A 70 16.12 -1.44 -12.10
C PHE A 70 16.31 -2.39 -13.27
N SER A 71 16.09 -3.67 -13.02
CA SER A 71 15.91 -4.63 -14.12
C SER A 71 14.57 -4.44 -14.82
N GLU A 72 14.46 -4.87 -16.06
CA GLU A 72 13.17 -5.04 -16.72
C GLU A 72 12.47 -6.30 -16.17
N ASP A 73 11.14 -6.30 -16.22
CA ASP A 73 10.36 -7.51 -15.94
C ASP A 73 10.42 -8.50 -17.11
N VAL A 74 9.80 -9.67 -16.96
CA VAL A 74 9.77 -10.73 -17.99
C VAL A 74 9.04 -10.31 -19.28
N ARG A 75 8.31 -9.19 -19.29
CA ARG A 75 7.66 -8.59 -20.45
C ARG A 75 8.48 -7.46 -21.06
N GLY A 76 9.69 -7.18 -20.55
CA GLY A 76 10.57 -6.10 -21.00
C GLY A 76 10.16 -4.71 -20.55
N ASN A 77 9.42 -4.60 -19.44
CA ASN A 77 8.97 -3.33 -18.90
C ASN A 77 9.68 -2.97 -17.60
N ILE A 78 9.90 -1.66 -17.39
CA ILE A 78 10.34 -1.12 -16.11
C ILE A 78 9.12 -0.54 -15.38
N PRO A 79 8.89 -0.91 -14.11
CA PRO A 79 7.72 -0.44 -13.39
C PRO A 79 7.80 1.04 -13.03
N SER A 80 6.65 1.64 -12.88
CA SER A 80 6.50 2.96 -12.29
C SER A 80 6.36 2.86 -10.77
N LEU A 81 6.98 3.78 -10.07
CA LEU A 81 7.08 3.80 -8.60
C LEU A 81 6.42 5.04 -7.98
N HIS A 82 5.47 5.64 -8.64
CA HIS A 82 4.80 6.86 -8.18
C HIS A 82 3.60 6.56 -7.26
N PHE A 83 3.67 5.49 -6.50
CA PHE A 83 2.62 5.08 -5.58
C PHE A 83 2.90 5.52 -4.16
N HIS A 84 1.83 5.68 -3.41
CA HIS A 84 1.83 6.08 -2.01
C HIS A 84 2.07 4.91 -1.06
N GLU A 85 2.05 3.66 -1.54
CA GLU A 85 2.29 2.51 -0.70
C GLU A 85 3.75 2.43 -0.26
N HIS A 86 3.94 2.02 0.98
CA HIS A 86 5.26 1.79 1.52
C HIS A 86 5.81 0.42 1.09
N GLY A 87 7.13 0.31 1.04
CA GLY A 87 7.82 -0.97 1.00
C GLY A 87 8.03 -1.52 2.41
N ILE A 88 8.36 -2.80 2.48
CA ILE A 88 8.66 -3.53 3.71
C ILE A 88 10.03 -4.16 3.65
N THR A 89 10.63 -4.43 4.82
CA THR A 89 11.75 -5.35 4.96
C THR A 89 11.20 -6.71 5.34
N LEU A 90 11.60 -7.76 4.63
CA LEU A 90 11.22 -9.12 4.97
C LEU A 90 12.04 -9.62 6.17
N HIS A 91 11.40 -10.34 7.07
CA HIS A 91 12.00 -10.86 8.30
C HIS A 91 12.10 -12.38 8.35
N GLN A 92 11.36 -13.08 7.48
CA GLN A 92 11.20 -14.51 7.55
C GLN A 92 11.95 -15.23 6.43
N GLY A 93 12.40 -16.47 6.74
CA GLY A 93 12.91 -17.40 5.75
C GLY A 93 14.21 -16.97 5.05
N PRO A 94 14.45 -17.47 3.84
CA PRO A 94 15.71 -17.24 3.11
C PRO A 94 15.88 -15.82 2.56
N HIS A 95 14.80 -15.05 2.51
CA HIS A 95 14.79 -13.68 2.01
C HIS A 95 14.79 -12.62 3.13
N ALA A 96 15.11 -13.01 4.36
CA ALA A 96 15.20 -12.07 5.48
C ALA A 96 16.23 -10.97 5.18
N GLY A 97 15.82 -9.69 5.34
CA GLY A 97 16.60 -8.51 4.97
C GLY A 97 16.28 -7.94 3.59
N ARG A 98 15.54 -8.68 2.74
CA ARG A 98 15.09 -8.19 1.44
C ARG A 98 14.15 -7.00 1.63
N LEU A 99 14.36 -5.95 0.85
CA LEU A 99 13.40 -4.88 0.69
C LEU A 99 12.41 -5.29 -0.40
N LEU A 100 11.12 -5.23 -0.11
CA LEU A 100 10.06 -5.54 -1.06
C LEU A 100 9.08 -4.37 -1.13
N ARG A 101 8.73 -3.96 -2.35
CA ARG A 101 7.81 -2.86 -2.57
C ARG A 101 6.83 -3.15 -3.70
N PRO A 102 5.53 -2.86 -3.52
CA PRO A 102 4.57 -2.89 -4.64
C PRO A 102 5.00 -1.94 -5.75
N ALA A 103 4.75 -2.36 -6.97
CA ALA A 103 5.03 -1.58 -8.17
C ALA A 103 3.96 -1.84 -9.24
N ARG A 104 3.94 -1.01 -10.26
CA ARG A 104 2.98 -1.11 -11.35
C ARG A 104 3.65 -0.81 -12.68
N VAL A 105 3.32 -1.59 -13.69
CA VAL A 105 3.63 -1.27 -15.07
C VAL A 105 2.45 -0.57 -15.72
N TYR A 106 2.69 0.59 -16.34
CA TYR A 106 1.72 1.29 -17.16
C TYR A 106 1.86 0.85 -18.62
N ILE A 107 0.75 0.43 -19.20
CA ILE A 107 0.64 0.21 -20.66
C ILE A 107 -0.63 0.93 -21.15
N PRO A 108 -0.70 1.31 -22.45
CA PRO A 108 -1.81 2.13 -22.98
C PRO A 108 -3.22 1.61 -22.71
N MET A 109 -3.39 0.31 -22.53
CA MET A 109 -4.70 -0.36 -22.35
C MET A 109 -4.91 -0.88 -20.92
N GLY A 110 -4.21 -0.35 -19.93
CA GLY A 110 -4.40 -0.78 -18.55
C GLY A 110 -3.10 -0.81 -17.77
N GLY A 111 -2.45 -1.95 -17.69
CA GLY A 111 -1.27 -2.21 -16.91
C GLY A 111 -1.48 -3.40 -15.97
N TYR A 112 -0.51 -3.65 -15.15
CA TYR A 112 -0.53 -4.75 -14.19
C TYR A 112 0.34 -4.43 -12.99
N ASN A 113 0.00 -5.02 -11.86
CA ASN A 113 0.86 -5.00 -10.71
C ASN A 113 2.06 -5.92 -10.88
N THR A 114 3.13 -5.52 -10.26
CA THR A 114 4.35 -6.26 -10.00
C THR A 114 4.84 -5.86 -8.61
N ALA A 115 6.00 -6.32 -8.21
CA ALA A 115 6.75 -5.77 -7.10
C ALA A 115 8.19 -5.55 -7.52
N ILE A 116 8.88 -4.66 -6.84
CA ILE A 116 10.33 -4.58 -6.91
C ILE A 116 10.92 -5.05 -5.60
N PHE A 117 12.05 -5.71 -5.66
CA PHE A 117 12.78 -6.15 -4.48
C PHE A 117 14.28 -5.93 -4.61
N SER A 118 14.94 -5.76 -3.46
CA SER A 118 16.37 -5.52 -3.35
C SER A 118 16.95 -6.37 -2.23
N ASP A 119 18.04 -7.07 -2.52
CA ASP A 119 18.82 -7.86 -1.56
C ASP A 119 20.13 -7.16 -1.15
N ASP A 120 20.31 -5.90 -1.56
CA ASP A 120 21.55 -5.12 -1.37
C ASP A 120 21.30 -3.72 -0.77
N HIS A 121 20.28 -3.60 0.08
CA HIS A 121 19.89 -2.35 0.75
C HIS A 121 19.43 -1.24 -0.21
N GLY A 122 18.76 -1.62 -1.30
CA GLY A 122 18.18 -0.69 -2.25
C GLY A 122 19.17 -0.08 -3.25
N LYS A 123 20.35 -0.69 -3.46
CA LYS A 123 21.30 -0.26 -4.49
C LYS A 123 20.86 -0.72 -5.87
N THR A 124 20.45 -1.99 -5.98
CA THR A 124 19.85 -2.56 -7.19
C THR A 124 18.48 -3.12 -6.89
N TRP A 125 17.59 -3.06 -7.88
CA TRP A 125 16.21 -3.52 -7.76
C TRP A 125 15.86 -4.47 -8.88
N GLN A 126 15.30 -5.60 -8.52
CA GLN A 126 14.77 -6.60 -9.43
C GLN A 126 13.25 -6.52 -9.47
N ASN A 127 12.65 -6.92 -10.58
CA ASN A 127 11.21 -7.03 -10.70
C ASN A 127 10.74 -8.45 -10.41
N SER A 128 9.61 -8.54 -9.71
CA SER A 128 8.84 -9.78 -9.65
C SER A 128 8.25 -10.13 -11.01
N GLU A 129 7.76 -11.34 -11.15
CA GLU A 129 6.83 -11.63 -12.22
C GLU A 129 5.58 -10.74 -12.12
N PRO A 130 4.97 -10.38 -13.27
CA PRO A 130 3.71 -9.66 -13.29
C PRO A 130 2.62 -10.41 -12.52
N PHE A 131 1.73 -9.68 -11.89
CA PHE A 131 0.49 -10.25 -11.38
C PHE A 131 -0.20 -11.03 -12.50
N PRO A 132 -0.72 -12.24 -12.24
CA PRO A 132 -1.35 -13.06 -13.27
C PRO A 132 -2.75 -12.57 -13.67
N LEU A 133 -2.99 -11.27 -13.55
CA LEU A 133 -4.21 -10.58 -13.95
C LEU A 133 -3.88 -9.14 -14.36
N ASP A 134 -4.17 -8.81 -15.60
CA ASP A 134 -4.04 -7.44 -16.12
C ASP A 134 -5.13 -6.50 -15.59
N GLY A 135 -4.94 -5.20 -15.76
CA GLY A 135 -5.85 -4.17 -15.26
C GLY A 135 -5.73 -3.93 -13.75
N THR A 136 -4.73 -4.50 -13.11
CA THR A 136 -4.40 -4.26 -11.70
C THR A 136 -3.54 -3.01 -11.55
N GLY A 137 -3.53 -2.43 -10.35
CA GLY A 137 -2.76 -1.23 -10.05
C GLY A 137 -2.71 -0.99 -8.55
N GLU A 138 -1.96 -0.04 -8.09
CA GLU A 138 -1.93 0.46 -6.72
C GLU A 138 -2.10 -0.62 -5.64
N GLY A 139 -1.00 -1.22 -5.23
CA GLY A 139 -0.99 -2.34 -4.30
C GLY A 139 -0.27 -2.06 -2.99
N ALA A 140 -0.53 -2.85 -1.98
CA ALA A 140 0.15 -2.84 -0.69
C ALA A 140 0.50 -4.27 -0.28
N VAL A 141 1.63 -4.44 0.42
CA VAL A 141 2.12 -5.76 0.82
C VAL A 141 2.39 -5.82 2.31
N VAL A 142 2.20 -7.00 2.88
CA VAL A 142 2.67 -7.34 4.23
C VAL A 142 3.22 -8.76 4.25
N GLU A 143 4.25 -8.98 5.06
CA GLU A 143 4.78 -10.30 5.34
C GLU A 143 4.08 -10.88 6.58
N ARG A 144 3.63 -12.13 6.51
CA ARG A 144 3.07 -12.88 7.62
C ARG A 144 4.17 -13.55 8.46
N THR A 145 3.78 -14.03 9.63
CA THR A 145 4.69 -14.76 10.54
C THR A 145 5.26 -16.03 9.95
N ASP A 146 4.57 -16.64 8.98
CA ASP A 146 5.03 -17.83 8.25
C ASP A 146 5.93 -17.50 7.03
N GLY A 147 6.17 -16.20 6.75
CA GLY A 147 6.96 -15.73 5.62
C GLY A 147 6.17 -15.57 4.31
N ARG A 148 4.91 -15.98 4.30
CA ARG A 148 4.03 -15.76 3.14
C ARG A 148 3.69 -14.27 3.03
N ILE A 149 3.70 -13.74 1.81
CA ILE A 149 3.41 -12.33 1.56
C ILE A 149 1.97 -12.20 1.04
N TYR A 150 1.19 -11.35 1.72
CA TYR A 150 -0.14 -10.92 1.26
C TYR A 150 0.00 -9.64 0.43
N TYR A 151 -0.50 -9.66 -0.80
CA TYR A 151 -0.55 -8.50 -1.69
C TYR A 151 -1.99 -8.05 -1.88
N SER A 152 -2.36 -6.89 -1.36
CA SER A 152 -3.64 -6.24 -1.61
C SER A 152 -3.55 -5.35 -2.85
N SER A 153 -4.38 -5.56 -3.84
CA SER A 153 -4.34 -4.87 -5.14
C SER A 153 -5.66 -4.20 -5.47
N ARG A 154 -5.57 -2.99 -6.02
CA ARG A 154 -6.69 -2.37 -6.73
C ARG A 154 -6.89 -3.06 -8.08
N LYS A 155 -8.13 -3.44 -8.41
CA LYS A 155 -8.51 -3.79 -9.77
C LYS A 155 -8.92 -2.52 -10.50
N HIS A 156 -7.98 -1.91 -11.20
CA HIS A 156 -8.08 -0.55 -11.74
C HIS A 156 -8.87 -0.49 -13.05
N VAL A 157 -8.71 -1.47 -13.92
CA VAL A 157 -9.34 -1.55 -15.24
C VAL A 157 -9.94 -2.93 -15.45
N PHE A 158 -11.17 -2.97 -15.94
CA PHE A 158 -11.86 -4.20 -16.32
C PHE A 158 -11.89 -4.32 -17.84
N GLY A 159 -11.69 -5.53 -18.35
CA GLY A 159 -11.84 -5.83 -19.77
C GLY A 159 -13.28 -5.68 -20.25
N GLU A 160 -13.49 -5.58 -21.57
CA GLU A 160 -14.81 -5.34 -22.18
C GLU A 160 -15.88 -6.37 -21.77
N ASN A 161 -15.46 -7.64 -21.57
CA ASN A 161 -16.34 -8.73 -21.17
C ASN A 161 -16.08 -9.22 -19.73
N GLU A 162 -15.27 -8.51 -18.96
CA GLU A 162 -14.98 -8.84 -17.57
C GLU A 162 -16.09 -8.28 -16.67
N PRO A 163 -16.73 -9.09 -15.81
CA PRO A 163 -17.73 -8.58 -14.90
C PRO A 163 -17.10 -7.61 -13.91
N TYR A 164 -17.71 -6.44 -13.78
CA TYR A 164 -17.29 -5.46 -12.80
C TYR A 164 -17.42 -6.01 -11.37
N ARG A 165 -16.39 -5.78 -10.57
CA ARG A 165 -16.37 -6.12 -9.14
C ARG A 165 -15.91 -4.92 -8.34
N ASN A 166 -16.49 -4.77 -7.16
CA ASN A 166 -16.28 -3.66 -6.23
C ASN A 166 -15.44 -4.08 -5.02
N GLU A 167 -15.03 -5.34 -5.03
CA GLU A 167 -14.26 -5.97 -3.97
C GLU A 167 -12.78 -5.81 -4.24
N ARG A 168 -12.00 -5.69 -3.17
CA ARG A 168 -10.54 -5.65 -3.21
C ARG A 168 -9.96 -6.97 -3.70
N LEU A 169 -9.09 -6.91 -4.69
CA LEU A 169 -8.31 -8.06 -5.15
C LEU A 169 -7.12 -8.29 -4.22
N TYR A 170 -6.79 -9.55 -3.97
CA TYR A 170 -5.57 -9.92 -3.28
C TYR A 170 -4.91 -11.16 -3.91
N GLY A 171 -3.64 -11.34 -3.60
CA GLY A 171 -2.86 -12.49 -4.03
C GLY A 171 -1.73 -12.78 -3.04
N TRP A 172 -0.99 -13.83 -3.30
CA TRP A 172 0.01 -14.36 -2.40
C TRP A 172 1.35 -14.61 -3.09
N SER A 173 2.43 -14.55 -2.29
CA SER A 173 3.75 -15.02 -2.68
C SER A 173 4.34 -15.89 -1.58
N ASP A 174 4.94 -17.01 -1.97
CA ASP A 174 5.63 -17.95 -1.08
C ASP A 174 7.16 -17.93 -1.29
N ASP A 175 7.67 -17.03 -2.14
CA ASP A 175 9.06 -16.95 -2.59
C ASP A 175 9.71 -15.57 -2.39
N GLY A 176 9.26 -14.84 -1.37
CA GLY A 176 9.85 -13.53 -1.06
C GLY A 176 9.46 -12.42 -2.04
N GLY A 177 8.31 -12.55 -2.70
CA GLY A 177 7.77 -11.55 -3.61
C GLY A 177 8.26 -11.67 -5.05
N GLU A 178 8.84 -12.80 -5.46
CA GLU A 178 9.29 -13.04 -6.83
C GLU A 178 8.15 -13.44 -7.75
N THR A 179 7.21 -14.27 -7.27
CA THR A 179 6.01 -14.69 -8.03
C THR A 179 4.73 -14.52 -7.22
N TRP A 180 3.58 -14.47 -7.92
CA TRP A 180 2.27 -14.22 -7.32
C TRP A 180 1.26 -15.27 -7.74
N SER A 181 0.48 -15.78 -6.78
CA SER A 181 -0.52 -16.83 -6.97
C SER A 181 -1.80 -16.57 -6.18
N ASP A 182 -2.76 -17.48 -6.31
CA ASP A 182 -4.00 -17.54 -5.52
C ASP A 182 -4.73 -16.18 -5.47
N LEU A 183 -4.93 -15.57 -6.67
CA LEU A 183 -5.63 -14.30 -6.77
C LEU A 183 -7.12 -14.48 -6.51
N GLU A 184 -7.63 -13.73 -5.55
CA GLU A 184 -9.05 -13.75 -5.19
C GLU A 184 -9.58 -12.34 -4.89
N PHE A 185 -10.89 -12.17 -5.00
CA PHE A 185 -11.58 -10.96 -4.53
C PHE A 185 -12.08 -11.18 -3.10
N SER A 186 -11.79 -10.22 -2.24
CA SER A 186 -12.24 -10.27 -0.85
C SER A 186 -13.76 -10.21 -0.76
N ALA A 187 -14.34 -11.04 0.09
CA ALA A 187 -15.78 -11.01 0.34
C ALA A 187 -16.23 -9.71 1.05
N SER A 188 -15.35 -9.09 1.82
CA SER A 188 -15.68 -7.98 2.74
C SER A 188 -15.02 -6.68 2.41
N LEU A 189 -13.79 -6.69 1.90
CA LEU A 189 -13.05 -5.46 1.65
C LEU A 189 -13.54 -4.79 0.36
N PRO A 190 -13.96 -3.51 0.43
CA PRO A 190 -14.26 -2.75 -0.78
C PRO A 190 -12.97 -2.32 -1.47
N ASP A 191 -13.03 -2.15 -2.79
CA ASP A 191 -11.98 -1.48 -3.56
C ASP A 191 -12.25 0.03 -3.76
N GLY A 192 -13.29 0.53 -3.10
CA GLY A 192 -13.79 1.89 -3.26
C GLY A 192 -14.78 2.03 -4.44
N PRO A 193 -15.36 3.21 -4.64
CA PRO A 193 -16.43 3.40 -5.60
C PRO A 193 -15.93 3.32 -7.04
N GLN A 194 -16.84 2.89 -7.91
CA GLN A 194 -16.70 3.11 -9.34
C GLN A 194 -16.75 4.62 -9.60
N TYR A 195 -15.71 5.17 -10.20
CA TYR A 195 -15.76 6.55 -10.68
C TYR A 195 -16.61 6.60 -11.98
N ARG A 196 -17.92 6.70 -11.83
CA ARG A 196 -18.82 6.91 -12.96
C ARG A 196 -18.81 8.39 -13.33
N GLY A 197 -18.27 8.68 -14.53
CA GLY A 197 -18.64 9.82 -15.32
C GLY A 197 -18.36 11.21 -14.76
N ASP A 198 -17.20 11.69 -14.94
CA ASP A 198 -17.07 13.01 -15.56
C ASP A 198 -17.11 12.76 -17.08
N GLU A 199 -18.05 13.35 -17.81
CA GLU A 199 -18.17 13.24 -19.27
C GLU A 199 -16.86 13.56 -20.01
N ARG A 200 -15.92 14.23 -19.34
CA ARG A 200 -14.55 14.48 -19.78
C ARG A 200 -13.64 13.25 -19.80
N ARG A 201 -14.06 12.09 -19.29
CA ARG A 201 -13.29 10.85 -19.23
C ARG A 201 -13.79 9.73 -20.16
N GLU A 202 -14.61 10.02 -21.14
CA GLU A 202 -14.95 9.07 -22.20
C GLU A 202 -13.73 8.53 -22.98
N SER A 203 -12.57 9.17 -22.82
CA SER A 203 -11.32 8.72 -23.44
C SER A 203 -10.50 7.73 -22.58
N CYS A 204 -10.87 7.51 -21.32
CA CYS A 204 -10.25 6.48 -20.49
C CYS A 204 -11.14 5.24 -20.58
N TYR A 205 -10.67 4.26 -21.32
CA TYR A 205 -11.33 2.96 -21.54
C TYR A 205 -12.05 2.47 -20.27
N ASN A 206 -13.37 2.26 -20.39
CA ASN A 206 -14.27 1.61 -19.42
C ASN A 206 -14.27 2.12 -17.96
N GLY A 207 -13.70 3.28 -17.66
CA GLY A 207 -13.70 3.90 -16.34
C GLY A 207 -12.53 3.41 -15.46
N HIS A 208 -12.13 4.29 -14.54
CA HIS A 208 -11.20 3.95 -13.47
C HIS A 208 -12.01 3.56 -12.25
N PHE A 209 -11.70 2.39 -11.68
CA PHE A 209 -12.39 1.83 -10.54
C PHE A 209 -11.50 1.85 -9.31
N GLY A 210 -12.12 1.89 -8.14
CA GLY A 210 -11.45 1.73 -6.89
C GLY A 210 -10.54 2.91 -6.50
N MET A 211 -9.75 2.66 -5.49
CA MET A 211 -8.73 3.59 -4.99
C MET A 211 -7.62 2.82 -4.27
N ALA A 212 -6.48 3.49 -4.08
CA ALA A 212 -5.40 2.94 -3.30
C ALA A 212 -5.82 2.84 -1.83
N GLY A 213 -5.67 1.65 -1.27
CA GLY A 213 -5.95 1.34 0.13
C GLY A 213 -4.67 1.05 0.90
N GLY A 214 -4.59 1.54 2.14
CA GLY A 214 -3.49 1.23 3.03
C GLY A 214 -3.59 -0.18 3.60
N LEU A 215 -2.44 -0.79 3.88
CA LEU A 215 -2.34 -2.10 4.52
C LEU A 215 -1.11 -2.13 5.44
N THR A 216 -1.27 -2.66 6.63
CA THR A 216 -0.16 -2.89 7.55
C THR A 216 -0.41 -4.13 8.39
N ARG A 217 0.66 -4.80 8.84
CA ARG A 217 0.60 -5.84 9.87
C ARG A 217 1.02 -5.23 11.20
N LEU A 218 0.28 -5.55 12.26
CA LEU A 218 0.67 -5.13 13.60
C LEU A 218 1.88 -5.94 14.09
N PRO A 219 2.86 -5.31 14.75
CA PRO A 219 4.05 -6.00 15.25
C PRO A 219 3.75 -6.74 16.58
N VAL A 220 2.75 -7.62 16.54
CA VAL A 220 2.42 -8.51 17.66
C VAL A 220 3.07 -9.86 17.39
N ALA A 221 3.84 -10.34 18.37
CA ALA A 221 4.57 -11.59 18.26
C ALA A 221 3.62 -12.76 17.95
N ASP A 222 4.02 -13.59 17.00
CA ASP A 222 3.31 -14.81 16.59
C ASP A 222 1.84 -14.60 16.16
N LYS A 223 1.49 -13.37 15.75
CA LYS A 223 0.15 -13.04 15.31
C LYS A 223 0.15 -12.31 13.97
N ASP A 224 -0.73 -12.75 13.08
CA ASP A 224 -0.98 -12.11 11.78
C ASP A 224 -2.22 -11.23 11.85
N ILE A 225 -2.11 -10.12 12.61
CA ILE A 225 -3.15 -9.10 12.68
C ILE A 225 -2.87 -8.08 11.57
N LEU A 226 -3.72 -8.07 10.55
CA LEU A 226 -3.63 -7.13 9.46
C LEU A 226 -4.67 -6.02 9.60
N ILE A 227 -4.29 -4.79 9.26
CA ILE A 227 -5.18 -3.64 9.21
C ILE A 227 -5.21 -3.13 7.77
N TYR A 228 -6.41 -2.94 7.24
CA TYR A 228 -6.66 -2.39 5.91
C TYR A 228 -7.44 -1.08 6.01
N SER A 229 -7.22 -0.13 5.11
CA SER A 229 -7.98 1.12 5.03
C SER A 229 -8.44 1.41 3.60
N ASN A 230 -9.67 1.87 3.47
CA ASN A 230 -10.25 2.34 2.19
C ASN A 230 -11.53 3.14 2.44
N ALA A 231 -12.12 3.71 1.39
CA ALA A 231 -13.47 4.25 1.44
C ALA A 231 -14.50 3.11 1.56
N ASP A 232 -15.35 3.17 2.57
CA ASP A 232 -16.48 2.24 2.75
C ASP A 232 -17.72 2.75 2.00
N GLU A 233 -17.55 2.92 0.69
CA GLU A 233 -18.57 3.38 -0.24
C GLU A 233 -18.39 2.65 -1.57
N LYS A 234 -19.47 2.11 -2.10
CA LYS A 234 -19.42 1.26 -3.31
C LYS A 234 -19.93 1.97 -4.57
N GLU A 235 -20.71 3.03 -4.45
CA GLU A 235 -21.50 3.52 -5.60
C GLU A 235 -21.17 4.94 -6.08
N HIS A 236 -20.93 5.90 -5.19
CA HIS A 236 -21.06 7.29 -5.61
C HIS A 236 -19.87 8.21 -5.39
N ALA A 237 -19.08 8.02 -4.33
CA ALA A 237 -18.02 8.96 -3.98
C ALA A 237 -16.92 8.31 -3.16
N ARG A 238 -15.75 8.92 -3.20
CA ARG A 238 -14.66 8.58 -2.28
C ARG A 238 -14.90 9.31 -0.96
N VAL A 239 -15.61 8.64 -0.05
CA VAL A 239 -15.99 9.12 1.28
C VAL A 239 -15.93 7.97 2.28
N ARG A 240 -16.07 8.27 3.56
CA ARG A 240 -16.18 7.28 4.63
C ARG A 240 -14.91 6.45 4.78
N MET A 241 -13.76 7.13 5.02
CA MET A 241 -12.51 6.45 5.33
C MET A 241 -12.71 5.51 6.51
N THR A 242 -12.57 4.23 6.25
CA THR A 242 -12.84 3.15 7.20
C THR A 242 -11.63 2.25 7.30
N VAL A 243 -11.44 1.65 8.44
CA VAL A 243 -10.40 0.64 8.69
C VAL A 243 -11.03 -0.70 9.04
N TRP A 244 -10.42 -1.79 8.58
CA TRP A 244 -10.79 -3.17 8.84
C TRP A 244 -9.65 -3.88 9.54
N ALA A 245 -9.94 -4.89 10.35
CA ALA A 245 -8.95 -5.79 10.92
C ALA A 245 -9.21 -7.24 10.54
N SER A 246 -8.13 -7.94 10.22
CA SER A 246 -8.03 -9.39 10.07
C SER A 246 -7.17 -9.97 11.19
N PHE A 247 -7.52 -11.17 11.65
CA PHE A 247 -6.79 -11.89 12.72
C PHE A 247 -6.26 -13.25 12.25
N ASP A 248 -6.43 -13.55 10.98
CA ASP A 248 -6.05 -14.81 10.32
C ASP A 248 -5.15 -14.57 9.10
N GLY A 249 -4.44 -13.43 9.10
CA GLY A 249 -3.48 -13.07 8.06
C GLY A 249 -4.11 -12.68 6.74
N GLY A 250 -5.31 -12.07 6.77
CA GLY A 250 -5.97 -11.49 5.60
C GLY A 250 -7.01 -12.39 4.95
N GLN A 251 -7.35 -13.54 5.55
CA GLN A 251 -8.39 -14.43 5.01
C GLN A 251 -9.80 -13.91 5.30
N THR A 252 -10.05 -13.43 6.51
CA THR A 252 -11.32 -12.79 6.91
C THR A 252 -11.08 -11.45 7.59
N TRP A 253 -12.10 -10.59 7.56
CA TRP A 253 -12.04 -9.21 8.06
C TRP A 253 -13.26 -8.92 8.95
N PRO A 254 -13.32 -9.49 10.16
CA PRO A 254 -14.54 -9.56 10.99
C PRO A 254 -14.96 -8.24 11.62
N VAL A 255 -14.12 -7.24 11.66
CA VAL A 255 -14.43 -5.93 12.29
C VAL A 255 -13.99 -4.78 11.41
N LYS A 256 -14.80 -3.72 11.41
CA LYS A 256 -14.45 -2.44 10.78
C LYS A 256 -14.84 -1.26 11.66
N ARG A 257 -14.16 -0.13 11.48
CA ARG A 257 -14.52 1.12 12.14
C ARG A 257 -14.32 2.32 11.23
N LEU A 258 -15.33 3.20 11.20
CA LEU A 258 -15.26 4.47 10.49
C LEU A 258 -14.29 5.41 11.20
N VAL A 259 -13.35 5.98 10.44
CA VAL A 259 -12.38 6.97 10.92
C VAL A 259 -12.85 8.38 10.57
N PHE A 260 -13.35 8.57 9.35
CA PHE A 260 -13.76 9.89 8.85
C PHE A 260 -14.94 9.78 7.88
N GLU A 261 -16.04 10.48 8.16
CA GLU A 261 -17.27 10.42 7.36
C GLU A 261 -17.15 11.15 6.02
N GLY A 262 -16.33 12.20 5.98
CA GLY A 262 -16.25 13.13 4.86
C GLY A 262 -15.50 12.59 3.63
N PRO A 263 -15.30 13.46 2.62
CA PRO A 263 -14.55 13.14 1.43
C PRO A 263 -13.14 12.63 1.79
N SER A 264 -12.81 11.45 1.31
CA SER A 264 -11.54 10.80 1.60
C SER A 264 -11.15 9.89 0.44
N ALA A 265 -9.90 9.96 0.01
CA ALA A 265 -9.41 9.18 -1.11
C ALA A 265 -8.26 8.25 -0.69
N TYR A 266 -7.17 8.26 -1.41
CA TYR A 266 -6.05 7.36 -1.19
C TYR A 266 -5.58 7.34 0.26
N SER A 267 -5.25 6.17 0.77
CA SER A 267 -4.84 6.00 2.15
C SER A 267 -3.60 5.12 2.28
N SER A 268 -2.80 5.41 3.31
CA SER A 268 -1.63 4.62 3.68
C SER A 268 -1.67 4.35 5.17
N LEU A 269 -1.32 3.13 5.56
CA LEU A 269 -1.29 2.65 6.95
C LEU A 269 0.12 2.27 7.36
N ASN A 270 0.44 2.54 8.61
CA ASN A 270 1.65 2.01 9.23
C ASN A 270 1.42 1.75 10.72
N ALA A 271 2.07 0.73 11.26
CA ALA A 271 2.07 0.41 12.68
C ALA A 271 3.30 1.00 13.36
N GLY A 272 3.12 1.50 14.58
CA GLY A 272 4.24 1.91 15.41
C GLY A 272 5.12 0.71 15.78
N ARG A 273 6.43 0.92 15.76
CA ARG A 273 7.40 -0.14 16.06
C ARG A 273 7.49 -0.41 17.56
N PRO A 274 7.77 -1.67 17.96
CA PRO A 274 8.09 -1.99 19.33
C PRO A 274 9.25 -1.14 19.86
N ASP A 275 9.27 -0.93 21.15
CA ASP A 275 10.31 -0.16 21.88
C ASP A 275 10.45 1.31 21.42
N THR A 276 9.43 1.86 20.76
CA THR A 276 9.38 3.28 20.36
C THR A 276 8.17 4.01 20.96
N SER A 277 8.17 5.33 20.87
CA SER A 277 7.00 6.16 21.27
C SER A 277 5.75 5.90 20.40
N GLY A 278 5.92 5.17 19.29
CA GLY A 278 4.84 4.75 18.42
C GLY A 278 4.24 3.39 18.76
N GLU A 279 4.81 2.64 19.68
CA GLU A 279 4.33 1.31 20.03
C GLU A 279 2.86 1.28 20.41
N GLY A 280 2.11 0.32 19.85
CA GLY A 280 0.68 0.16 20.06
C GLY A 280 -0.19 1.12 19.27
N TRP A 281 0.40 2.08 18.56
CA TRP A 281 -0.34 2.99 17.69
C TRP A 281 -0.36 2.54 16.24
N ILE A 282 -1.47 2.87 15.57
CA ILE A 282 -1.68 2.68 14.13
C ILE A 282 -1.85 4.07 13.53
N TYR A 283 -1.12 4.36 12.48
CA TYR A 283 -1.12 5.64 11.79
C TYR A 283 -1.76 5.47 10.44
N LEU A 284 -2.77 6.29 10.16
CA LEU A 284 -3.48 6.33 8.89
C LEU A 284 -3.32 7.72 8.30
N GLN A 285 -2.68 7.81 7.15
CA GLN A 285 -2.70 9.00 6.31
C GLN A 285 -3.71 8.79 5.18
N PHE A 286 -4.50 9.81 4.85
CA PHE A 286 -5.43 9.75 3.73
C PHE A 286 -5.63 11.13 3.10
N GLU A 287 -5.98 11.12 1.82
CA GLU A 287 -6.28 12.33 1.06
C GLU A 287 -7.66 12.88 1.40
N GLU A 288 -7.79 14.20 1.41
CA GLU A 288 -9.05 14.92 1.49
C GLU A 288 -9.37 15.62 0.16
N ARG A 289 -10.64 15.96 -0.07
CA ARG A 289 -11.15 16.49 -1.34
C ARG A 289 -10.43 17.74 -1.88
N GLN A 290 -9.79 18.50 -1.03
CA GLN A 290 -9.14 19.78 -1.41
C GLN A 290 -7.63 19.65 -1.67
N GLY A 291 -7.13 18.41 -1.82
CA GLY A 291 -5.70 18.17 -2.03
C GLY A 291 -4.86 18.25 -0.74
N GLY A 292 -5.51 18.29 0.41
CA GLY A 292 -4.88 18.15 1.72
C GLY A 292 -4.74 16.68 2.10
N GLY A 293 -3.83 16.41 3.06
CA GLY A 293 -3.71 15.12 3.73
C GLY A 293 -4.22 15.22 5.15
N GLN A 294 -4.93 14.20 5.59
CA GLN A 294 -5.31 14.00 6.99
C GLN A 294 -4.45 12.90 7.61
N MET A 295 -4.18 13.04 8.90
CA MET A 295 -3.50 12.02 9.68
C MET A 295 -4.38 11.61 10.86
N ALA A 296 -4.72 10.33 10.95
CA ALA A 296 -5.37 9.75 12.11
C ALA A 296 -4.40 8.82 12.85
N ARG A 297 -4.53 8.75 14.17
CA ARG A 297 -3.81 7.84 15.04
C ARG A 297 -4.79 7.15 15.95
N PHE A 298 -4.78 5.82 15.96
CA PHE A 298 -5.66 4.99 16.79
C PHE A 298 -4.93 3.71 17.21
N ASN A 299 -5.57 2.85 17.99
CA ASN A 299 -5.00 1.59 18.46
C ASN A 299 -5.97 0.42 18.20
N LEU A 300 -5.50 -0.81 18.41
CA LEU A 300 -6.31 -2.00 18.20
C LEU A 300 -7.56 -2.04 19.11
N PRO A 301 -7.51 -1.75 20.42
CA PRO A 301 -8.73 -1.69 21.25
C PRO A 301 -9.80 -0.74 20.71
N TRP A 302 -9.40 0.44 20.21
CA TRP A 302 -10.34 1.34 19.56
C TRP A 302 -10.99 0.68 18.33
N LEU A 303 -10.23 -0.01 17.49
CA LEU A 303 -10.79 -0.68 16.31
C LEU A 303 -11.72 -1.84 16.65
N LEU A 304 -11.40 -2.61 17.68
CA LEU A 304 -12.23 -3.74 18.16
C LEU A 304 -13.62 -3.31 18.66
N ASP A 305 -13.76 -2.07 19.12
CA ASP A 305 -15.05 -1.46 19.51
C ASP A 305 -15.87 -0.96 18.29
N GLY A 306 -15.53 -1.46 17.11
CA GLY A 306 -16.18 -1.13 15.83
C GLY A 306 -17.39 -2.01 15.52
N THR A 307 -17.76 -2.04 14.24
CA THR A 307 -18.91 -2.82 13.72
C THR A 307 -18.42 -4.17 13.18
N LEU A 308 -19.12 -5.24 13.53
CA LEU A 308 -18.88 -6.56 12.94
C LEU A 308 -19.34 -6.60 11.48
N THR A 309 -18.61 -7.34 10.65
CA THR A 309 -18.83 -7.40 9.20
C THR A 309 -19.53 -8.69 8.74
N ASP A 310 -19.75 -9.65 9.66
CA ASP A 310 -20.21 -11.02 9.38
C ASP A 310 -19.20 -11.86 8.54
N ASP A 311 -17.98 -11.36 8.35
CA ASP A 311 -16.88 -12.08 7.71
C ASP A 311 -15.94 -12.64 8.78
N GLY A 312 -16.19 -13.86 9.20
CA GLY A 312 -15.43 -14.50 10.28
C GLY A 312 -15.89 -14.10 11.68
N SER A 313 -15.04 -14.37 12.65
CA SER A 313 -15.30 -14.08 14.07
C SER A 313 -14.09 -13.42 14.74
N LEU A 314 -14.34 -12.58 15.72
CA LEU A 314 -13.27 -12.05 16.57
C LEU A 314 -12.62 -13.19 17.37
N PRO A 315 -11.31 -13.24 17.46
CA PRO A 315 -10.62 -14.19 18.34
C PRO A 315 -11.02 -13.94 19.80
N ARG A 316 -11.11 -15.02 20.57
CA ARG A 316 -11.34 -14.91 22.03
C ARG A 316 -10.04 -14.46 22.70
N GLY A 317 -10.14 -13.60 23.71
CA GLY A 317 -9.00 -13.19 24.52
C GLY A 317 -8.09 -12.13 23.88
N LEU A 318 -8.63 -11.29 23.00
CA LEU A 318 -7.94 -10.08 22.54
C LEU A 318 -8.04 -8.92 23.56
N ASP A 319 -8.88 -9.10 24.59
CA ASP A 319 -9.13 -8.09 25.65
C ASP A 319 -8.23 -8.29 26.87
N ASP A 320 -7.31 -9.27 26.85
CA ASP A 320 -6.39 -9.60 27.95
C ASP A 320 -5.02 -8.91 27.79
#